data_7c558dbd62e72f63f09aa49472e126ed
#
_entry.id   7c558dbd62e72f63f09aa49472e126ed
#
_cell.length_a   1.000
_cell.length_b   1.000
_cell.length_c   1.000
_cell.angle_alpha   90.00
_cell.angle_beta   90.00
_cell.angle_gamma   90.00
#
_symmetry.space_group_name_H-M   'P 1'
#
loop_
_entity.id
_entity.type
_entity.pdbx_description
1 polymer ?
#
loop_
_entity_poly.entity_id
_entity_poly.type
_entity_poly.pdbx_seq_one_letter_code
_entity_poly.pdbx_strand_id
1 'polypeptide(L)' 'MNSEVGMMAVEGHLRELADKHQKLQEQIDAEMAHSGWDELRIAALKKEKLRLKDELERLRAQEH' A
#
# COMPACT_ATOMS: atom_id res chain seq x y z
N MET A 1 -1.11 6.54 -28.64
CA MET A 1 -1.81 6.48 -28.25
C MET A 1 -1.60 6.68 -27.22
N ASN A 2 -1.07 6.84 -26.73
CA ASN A 2 -1.54 7.09 -25.89
C ASN A 2 -0.74 7.26 -24.74
N SER A 3 0.16 8.31 -24.67
CA SER A 3 0.81 8.79 -23.47
C SER A 3 -0.24 9.09 -22.40
N GLU A 4 -1.42 9.51 -22.83
CA GLU A 4 -2.51 9.73 -21.90
C GLU A 4 -2.94 8.45 -21.21
N VAL A 5 -3.05 7.37 -21.97
CA VAL A 5 -3.43 6.08 -21.39
C VAL A 5 -2.36 5.60 -20.44
N GLY A 6 -1.08 5.81 -20.79
CA GLY A 6 0.02 5.44 -19.93
C GLY A 6 0.02 6.21 -18.61
N MET A 7 -0.24 7.53 -18.69
CA MET A 7 -0.31 8.35 -17.49
C MET A 7 -1.48 7.95 -16.59
N MET A 8 -2.62 7.68 -17.20
CA MET A 8 -3.79 7.23 -16.45
C MET A 8 -3.53 5.89 -15.77
N ALA A 9 -2.81 5.00 -16.45
CA ALA A 9 -2.47 3.71 -15.88
C ALA A 9 -1.56 3.86 -14.66
N VAL A 10 -0.57 4.77 -14.72
CA VAL A 10 0.31 5.02 -13.59
C VAL A 10 -0.45 5.62 -12.42
N GLU A 11 -1.30 6.62 -12.69
CA GLU A 11 -2.10 7.23 -11.65
C GLU A 11 -3.06 6.24 -11.01
N GLY A 12 -3.70 5.39 -11.83
CA GLY A 12 -4.57 4.35 -11.32
C GLY A 12 -3.83 3.36 -10.45
N HIS A 13 -2.62 3.02 -10.84
CA HIS A 13 -1.79 2.10 -10.08
C HIS A 13 -1.36 2.71 -8.73
N LEU A 14 -0.99 3.99 -8.74
CA LEU A 14 -0.65 4.70 -7.51
C LEU A 14 -1.82 4.73 -6.54
N ARG A 15 -3.01 5.02 -7.06
CA ARG A 15 -4.22 5.07 -6.25
C ARG A 15 -4.54 3.70 -5.66
N GLU A 16 -4.38 2.67 -6.47
CA GLU A 16 -4.61 1.29 -6.03
C GLU A 16 -3.65 0.91 -4.91
N LEU A 17 -2.37 1.23 -5.07
CA LEU A 17 -1.38 0.95 -4.04
C LEU A 17 -1.65 1.74 -2.76
N ALA A 18 -2.05 3.01 -2.91
CA ALA A 18 -2.38 3.83 -1.76
C ALA A 18 -3.58 3.26 -1.00
N ASP A 19 -4.59 2.79 -1.72
CA ASP A 19 -5.76 2.14 -1.12
C ASP A 19 -5.36 0.88 -0.36
N LYS A 20 -4.53 0.07 -0.98
CA LYS A 20 -4.05 -1.17 -0.33
C LYS A 20 -3.26 -0.85 0.93
N HIS A 21 -2.42 0.18 0.85
CA HIS A 21 -1.64 0.61 2.00
C HIS A 21 -2.56 1.03 3.14
N GLN A 22 -3.59 1.80 2.83
CA GLN A 22 -4.55 2.25 3.83
C GLN A 22 -5.32 1.08 4.43
N LYS A 23 -5.75 0.14 3.60
CA LYS A 23 -6.48 -1.03 4.07
C LYS A 23 -5.62 -1.89 4.99
N LEU A 24 -4.34 -2.02 4.67
CA LEU A 24 -3.42 -2.74 5.54
C LEU A 24 -3.27 -2.05 6.89
N GLN A 25 -3.20 -0.73 6.88
CA GLN A 25 -3.14 0.02 8.13
C GLN A 25 -4.40 -0.19 8.96
N GLU A 26 -5.54 -0.19 8.31
CA GLU A 26 -6.81 -0.45 8.98
C GLU A 26 -6.87 -1.86 9.57
N GLN A 27 -6.34 -2.83 8.84
CA GLN A 27 -6.26 -4.21 9.33
C GLN A 27 -5.35 -4.32 10.54
N ILE A 28 -4.21 -3.65 10.49
CA ILE A 28 -3.28 -3.63 11.63
C ILE A 28 -3.96 -3.02 12.84
N ASP A 29 -4.62 -1.87 12.65
CA ASP A 29 -5.31 -1.19 13.74
C ASP A 29 -6.41 -2.07 14.33
N ALA A 30 -7.18 -2.74 13.48
CA ALA A 30 -8.25 -3.63 13.92
C ALA A 30 -7.71 -4.82 14.71
N GLU A 31 -6.61 -5.41 14.22
CA GLU A 31 -5.97 -6.53 14.92
C GLU A 31 -5.45 -6.11 16.28
N MET A 32 -4.80 -4.95 16.33
CA MET A 32 -4.21 -4.46 17.58
C MET A 32 -5.26 -3.99 18.58
N ALA A 33 -6.49 -3.76 18.13
CA ALA A 33 -7.59 -3.41 19.01
C ALA A 33 -8.08 -4.60 19.83
N HIS A 34 -7.78 -5.81 19.37
CA HIS A 34 -8.15 -7.00 20.11
C HIS A 34 -7.10 -7.31 21.19
N SER A 35 -7.57 -7.67 22.38
CA SER A 35 -6.65 -8.17 23.38
C SER A 35 -6.20 -9.55 22.96
N GLY A 36 -4.93 -9.80 22.93
CA GLY A 36 -4.38 -11.08 22.49
C GLY A 36 -4.21 -11.19 20.99
N TRP A 37 -3.77 -10.12 20.36
CA TRP A 37 -3.47 -10.16 18.93
C TRP A 37 -2.30 -11.09 18.65
N ASP A 38 -2.26 -11.61 17.42
CA ASP A 38 -1.19 -12.48 16.96
C ASP A 38 -0.02 -11.61 16.46
N GLU A 39 1.11 -11.67 17.17
CA GLU A 39 2.28 -10.86 16.81
C GLU A 39 2.82 -11.22 15.43
N LEU A 40 2.77 -12.50 15.06
CA LEU A 40 3.24 -12.92 13.75
C LEU A 40 2.39 -12.32 12.65
N ARG A 41 1.08 -12.27 12.87
CA ARG A 41 0.16 -11.69 11.90
C ARG A 41 0.40 -10.18 11.76
N ILE A 42 0.58 -9.50 12.89
CA ILE A 42 0.86 -8.06 12.87
C ILE A 42 2.18 -7.80 12.14
N ALA A 43 3.21 -8.58 12.41
CA ALA A 43 4.49 -8.42 11.75
C ALA A 43 4.37 -8.62 10.24
N ALA A 44 3.60 -9.61 9.81
CA ALA A 44 3.38 -9.86 8.39
C ALA A 44 2.65 -8.70 7.74
N LEU A 45 1.62 -8.15 8.39
CA LEU A 45 0.87 -7.02 7.87
C LEU A 45 1.74 -5.77 7.77
N LYS A 46 2.57 -5.53 8.77
CA LYS A 46 3.50 -4.39 8.76
C LYS A 46 4.53 -4.51 7.64
N LYS A 47 5.02 -5.71 7.41
CA LYS A 47 5.97 -5.97 6.34
C LYS A 47 5.33 -5.70 4.98
N GLU A 48 4.09 -6.15 4.80
CA GLU A 48 3.35 -5.90 3.57
C GLU A 48 3.13 -4.41 3.36
N LYS A 49 2.80 -3.70 4.42
CA LYS A 49 2.59 -2.25 4.36
C LYS A 49 3.86 -1.53 3.92
N LEU A 50 5.02 -1.94 4.43
CA LEU A 50 6.30 -1.36 4.05
C LEU A 50 6.62 -1.62 2.58
N ARG A 51 6.29 -2.80 2.09
CA ARG A 51 6.47 -3.12 0.68
C ARG A 51 5.66 -2.20 -0.21
N LEU A 52 4.40 -1.99 0.14
CA LEU A 52 3.53 -1.11 -0.63
C LEU A 52 4.03 0.33 -0.60
N LYS A 53 4.52 0.76 0.54
CA LYS A 53 5.08 2.10 0.67
C LYS A 53 6.30 2.26 -0.23
N ASP A 54 7.16 1.26 -0.29
CA ASP A 54 8.32 1.26 -1.16
C ASP A 54 7.92 1.38 -2.62
N GLU A 55 6.92 0.61 -3.03
CA GLU A 55 6.43 0.67 -4.40
C GLU A 55 5.83 2.03 -4.74
N LEU A 56 5.10 2.61 -3.81
CA LEU A 56 4.53 3.94 -3.98
C LEU A 56 5.63 4.97 -4.21
N GLU A 57 6.67 4.91 -3.40
CA GLU A 57 7.78 5.85 -3.52
C GLU A 57 8.52 5.69 -4.84
N ARG A 58 8.71 4.46 -5.29
CA ARG A 58 9.35 4.19 -6.56
C ARG A 58 8.54 4.73 -7.73
N LEU A 59 7.24 4.53 -7.69
CA LEU A 59 6.37 5.03 -8.75
C LEU A 59 6.35 6.56 -8.78
N ARG A 60 6.33 7.19 -7.62
CA ARG A 60 6.38 8.64 -7.53
C ARG A 60 7.68 9.18 -8.09
N ALA A 61 8.78 8.50 -7.82
CA ALA A 61 10.07 8.88 -8.35
C ALA A 61 10.11 8.80 -9.88
N GLN A 62 9.35 7.86 -10.45
CA GLN A 62 9.30 7.69 -11.89
C GLN A 62 8.46 8.75 -12.58
N GLU A 63 7.64 9.47 -11.82
CA GLU A 63 6.80 10.49 -12.40
C GLU A 63 7.54 11.76 -12.77
N HIS A 64 8.78 11.89 -12.38
CA HIS A 64 9.59 13.03 -12.81
C HIS A 64 10.01 12.89 -14.28
#